data_7521332a1a0666afe9068d1ab8b81ecf
#
_entry.id   7521332a1a0666afe9068d1ab8b81ecf
#
_cell.length_a   1.000
_cell.length_b   1.000
_cell.length_c   1.000
_cell.angle_alpha   90.00
_cell.angle_beta   90.00
_cell.angle_gamma   90.00
#
_symmetry.space_group_name_H-M   'P 1'
#
loop_
_entity.id
_entity.type
_entity.pdbx_description
1 polymer ?
#
loop_
_entity_poly.entity_id
_entity_poly.type
_entity_poly.pdbx_seq_one_letter_code
_entity_poly.pdbx_strand_id
1 'polypeptide(L)'
;TDRLSILDDLEQKVPKSWLRKANKHFKSTTLVMGKYLKAELILIFISFILVLIGLYIFKFVGLNIKSPFLIALGIGFVDLLPILGSGTVMLPWGIIEIIMGDVTLGVCIIGLLIFISLVRQFLEPKIVSTHLGIHPLYTLISMYIGFKFSGIIGLLIGPIVLIIVMNVFSSSKAIFRR
;
A
#
# COMPACT_ATOMS: atom_id res chain seq x y z
N THR A 1 19.06 26.07 -16.34
CA THR A 1 19.83 27.23 -15.82
C THR A 1 19.24 27.73 -14.50
N ASP A 2 17.92 27.74 -14.35
CA ASP A 2 17.26 28.27 -13.13
C ASP A 2 17.46 27.42 -11.87
N ARG A 3 17.78 26.15 -12.01
CA ARG A 3 17.95 25.24 -10.88
C ARG A 3 19.24 25.51 -10.08
N LEU A 4 20.28 25.97 -10.73
CA LEU A 4 21.57 26.26 -10.07
C LEU A 4 21.52 27.62 -9.36
N SER A 5 20.84 28.61 -9.91
CA SER A 5 20.69 29.94 -9.29
C SER A 5 19.81 29.90 -8.04
N ILE A 6 18.76 29.05 -8.03
CA ILE A 6 17.91 28.87 -6.84
C ILE A 6 18.67 28.14 -5.72
N LEU A 7 19.56 27.21 -6.06
CA LEU A 7 20.39 26.51 -5.08
C LEU A 7 21.45 27.44 -4.47
N ASP A 8 22.07 28.30 -5.27
CA ASP A 8 23.07 29.27 -4.79
C ASP A 8 22.45 30.34 -3.89
N ASP A 9 21.25 30.82 -4.21
CA ASP A 9 20.51 31.76 -3.36
C ASP A 9 20.04 31.14 -2.04
N LEU A 10 19.70 29.85 -2.05
CA LEU A 10 19.35 29.10 -0.83
C LEU A 10 20.58 28.80 0.05
N GLU A 11 21.73 28.53 -0.56
CA GLU A 11 22.98 28.29 0.21
C GLU A 11 23.48 29.55 0.92
N GLN A 12 23.19 30.76 0.43
CA GLN A 12 23.57 32.02 1.08
C GLN A 12 22.64 32.43 2.23
N LYS A 13 21.37 32.00 2.21
CA LYS A 13 20.34 32.43 3.20
C LYS A 13 20.08 31.40 4.31
N VAL A 14 20.51 30.14 4.14
CA VAL A 14 20.22 29.05 5.10
C VAL A 14 21.53 28.50 5.68
N PRO A 15 21.65 28.36 7.02
CA PRO A 15 22.82 27.74 7.62
C PRO A 15 23.12 26.38 7.02
N LYS A 16 24.37 26.11 6.65
CA LYS A 16 24.81 24.83 6.03
C LYS A 16 24.43 23.58 6.85
N SER A 17 24.24 23.75 8.15
CA SER A 17 23.74 22.69 9.05
C SER A 17 22.28 22.30 8.77
N TRP A 18 21.44 23.25 8.35
CA TRP A 18 20.02 23.02 8.02
C TRP A 18 19.89 22.36 6.64
N LEU A 19 20.65 22.80 5.66
CA LEU A 19 20.68 22.19 4.31
C LEU A 19 21.15 20.72 4.40
N ARG A 20 22.18 20.44 5.21
CA ARG A 20 22.68 19.11 5.43
C ARG A 20 21.65 18.20 6.15
N LYS A 21 20.91 18.74 7.11
CA LYS A 21 19.78 18.05 7.77
C LYS A 21 18.64 17.79 6.79
N ALA A 22 18.20 18.80 6.05
CA ALA A 22 17.14 18.68 5.06
C ALA A 22 17.46 17.62 3.99
N ASN A 23 18.68 17.64 3.43
CA ASN A 23 19.11 16.68 2.43
C ASN A 23 19.20 15.25 3.00
N LYS A 24 19.65 15.09 4.26
CA LYS A 24 19.65 13.80 4.95
C LYS A 24 18.22 13.27 5.18
N HIS A 25 17.31 14.15 5.60
CA HIS A 25 15.89 13.78 5.78
C HIS A 25 15.23 13.44 4.44
N PHE A 26 15.47 14.24 3.40
CA PHE A 26 14.95 13.97 2.06
C PHE A 26 15.42 12.61 1.52
N LYS A 27 16.73 12.34 1.59
CA LYS A 27 17.30 11.05 1.16
C LYS A 27 16.74 9.87 1.97
N SER A 28 16.57 10.05 3.29
CA SER A 28 15.99 9.04 4.17
C SER A 28 14.52 8.77 3.82
N THR A 29 13.73 9.83 3.60
CA THR A 29 12.32 9.72 3.24
C THR A 29 12.13 9.04 1.87
N THR A 30 12.94 9.40 0.88
CA THR A 30 12.89 8.77 -0.45
C THR A 30 13.20 7.27 -0.39
N LEU A 31 14.20 6.88 0.42
CA LEU A 31 14.57 5.48 0.60
C LEU A 31 13.46 4.69 1.29
N VAL A 32 12.79 5.30 2.25
CA VAL A 32 11.65 4.70 2.97
C VAL A 32 10.43 4.57 2.06
N MET A 33 10.13 5.59 1.26
CA MET A 33 9.06 5.51 0.27
C MET A 33 9.31 4.37 -0.74
N GLY A 34 10.56 4.20 -1.21
CA GLY A 34 10.91 3.09 -2.08
C GLY A 34 10.68 1.72 -1.44
N LYS A 35 11.02 1.56 -0.15
CA LYS A 35 10.76 0.34 0.60
C LYS A 35 9.25 0.08 0.79
N TYR A 36 8.48 1.13 1.06
CA TYR A 36 7.03 1.04 1.18
C TYR A 36 6.38 0.62 -0.14
N LEU A 37 6.76 1.25 -1.26
CA LEU A 37 6.28 0.88 -2.59
C LEU A 37 6.63 -0.58 -2.93
N LYS A 38 7.82 -1.04 -2.54
CA LYS A 38 8.19 -2.45 -2.71
C LYS A 38 7.29 -3.38 -1.91
N ALA A 39 6.97 -3.02 -0.67
CA ALA A 39 6.04 -3.79 0.17
C ALA A 39 4.64 -3.86 -0.47
N GLU A 40 4.15 -2.75 -0.98
CA GLU A 40 2.85 -2.65 -1.66
C GLU A 40 2.81 -3.49 -2.94
N LEU A 41 3.87 -3.45 -3.77
CA LEU A 41 3.96 -4.31 -4.95
C LEU A 41 3.92 -5.81 -4.61
N ILE A 42 4.52 -6.22 -3.49
CA ILE A 42 4.44 -7.61 -3.02
C ILE A 42 2.99 -7.97 -2.65
N LEU A 43 2.28 -7.08 -1.96
CA LEU A 43 0.88 -7.30 -1.59
C LEU A 43 -0.02 -7.40 -2.82
N ILE A 44 0.16 -6.53 -3.80
CA ILE A 44 -0.55 -6.56 -5.08
C ILE A 44 -0.29 -7.88 -5.81
N PHE A 45 0.96 -8.32 -5.84
CA PHE A 45 1.31 -9.60 -6.46
C PHE A 45 0.66 -10.79 -5.76
N ILE A 46 0.62 -10.80 -4.42
CA ILE A 46 -0.07 -11.83 -3.63
C ILE A 46 -1.57 -11.80 -3.95
N SER A 47 -2.20 -10.63 -3.93
CA SER A 47 -3.62 -10.46 -4.27
C SER A 47 -3.92 -10.97 -5.68
N PHE A 48 -3.09 -10.63 -6.66
CA PHE A 48 -3.21 -11.11 -8.04
C PHE A 48 -3.19 -12.64 -8.12
N ILE A 49 -2.26 -13.29 -7.43
CA ILE A 49 -2.18 -14.76 -7.39
C ILE A 49 -3.42 -15.37 -6.74
N LEU A 50 -3.92 -14.79 -5.66
CA LEU A 50 -5.13 -15.28 -4.97
C LEU A 50 -6.36 -15.13 -5.87
N VAL A 51 -6.52 -13.99 -6.55
CA VAL A 51 -7.60 -13.79 -7.54
C VAL A 51 -7.50 -14.81 -8.65
N LEU A 52 -6.30 -14.99 -9.21
CA LEU A 52 -6.05 -15.93 -10.30
C LEU A 52 -6.44 -17.36 -9.90
N ILE A 53 -5.95 -17.82 -8.76
CA ILE A 53 -6.27 -19.16 -8.24
C ILE A 53 -7.78 -19.29 -8.00
N GLY A 54 -8.41 -18.32 -7.34
CA GLY A 54 -9.83 -18.34 -7.07
C GLY A 54 -10.69 -18.44 -8.34
N LEU A 55 -10.38 -17.61 -9.35
CA LEU A 55 -11.10 -17.63 -10.61
C LEU A 55 -10.90 -18.93 -11.41
N TYR A 56 -9.69 -19.54 -11.35
CA TYR A 56 -9.46 -20.85 -11.95
C TYR A 56 -10.22 -21.97 -11.23
N ILE A 57 -10.30 -21.93 -9.89
CA ILE A 57 -11.10 -22.86 -9.11
C ILE A 57 -12.58 -22.74 -9.51
N PHE A 58 -13.12 -21.52 -9.61
CA PHE A 58 -14.50 -21.28 -10.01
C PHE A 58 -14.79 -21.84 -11.42
N LYS A 59 -13.87 -21.61 -12.37
CA LYS A 59 -13.97 -22.19 -13.72
C LYS A 59 -13.95 -23.71 -13.69
N PHE A 60 -13.10 -24.31 -12.84
CA PHE A 60 -12.99 -25.77 -12.74
C PHE A 60 -14.26 -26.42 -12.12
N VAL A 61 -14.91 -25.71 -11.21
CA VAL A 61 -16.21 -26.12 -10.62
C VAL A 61 -17.37 -25.96 -11.60
N GLY A 62 -17.12 -25.41 -12.80
CA GLY A 62 -18.14 -25.28 -13.84
C GLY A 62 -18.83 -23.90 -13.91
N LEU A 63 -18.35 -22.91 -13.14
CA LEU A 63 -18.86 -21.54 -13.25
C LEU A 63 -18.38 -20.89 -14.57
N ASN A 64 -19.27 -20.13 -15.20
CA ASN A 64 -19.04 -19.57 -16.54
C ASN A 64 -18.06 -18.39 -16.54
N ILE A 65 -16.77 -18.65 -16.37
CA ILE A 65 -15.72 -17.66 -16.45
C ILE A 65 -14.91 -17.86 -17.74
N LYS A 66 -15.08 -16.95 -18.71
CA LYS A 66 -14.45 -17.09 -20.04
C LYS A 66 -12.93 -17.04 -19.99
N SER A 67 -12.35 -16.09 -19.27
CA SER A 67 -10.89 -15.84 -19.28
C SER A 67 -10.38 -15.46 -17.90
N PRO A 68 -10.20 -16.43 -16.96
CA PRO A 68 -9.75 -16.13 -15.59
C PRO A 68 -8.47 -15.31 -15.52
N PHE A 69 -7.51 -15.61 -16.41
CA PHE A 69 -6.23 -14.90 -16.44
C PHE A 69 -6.39 -13.42 -16.81
N LEU A 70 -7.17 -13.10 -17.86
CA LEU A 70 -7.39 -11.70 -18.27
C LEU A 70 -8.13 -10.89 -17.21
N ILE A 71 -9.12 -11.53 -16.57
CA ILE A 71 -9.88 -10.91 -15.49
C ILE A 71 -8.97 -10.64 -14.29
N ALA A 72 -8.19 -11.64 -13.88
CA ALA A 72 -7.22 -11.47 -12.78
C ALA A 72 -6.19 -10.38 -13.10
N LEU A 73 -5.71 -10.31 -14.35
CA LEU A 73 -4.78 -9.28 -14.80
C LEU A 73 -5.42 -7.89 -14.70
N GLY A 74 -6.66 -7.74 -15.16
CA GLY A 74 -7.40 -6.48 -15.06
C GLY A 74 -7.62 -6.04 -13.61
N ILE A 75 -8.01 -6.98 -12.73
CA ILE A 75 -8.18 -6.70 -11.28
C ILE A 75 -6.83 -6.30 -10.67
N GLY A 76 -5.75 -7.02 -10.98
CA GLY A 76 -4.41 -6.72 -10.49
C GLY A 76 -3.90 -5.35 -10.96
N PHE A 77 -4.26 -4.94 -12.19
CA PHE A 77 -3.92 -3.61 -12.69
C PHE A 77 -4.68 -2.50 -11.94
N VAL A 78 -5.95 -2.71 -11.61
CA VAL A 78 -6.72 -1.76 -10.79
C VAL A 78 -6.20 -1.73 -9.35
N ASP A 79 -5.72 -2.87 -8.83
CA ASP A 79 -5.13 -2.98 -7.49
C ASP A 79 -3.79 -2.23 -7.34
N LEU A 80 -3.14 -1.83 -8.46
CA LEU A 80 -2.00 -0.90 -8.46
C LEU A 80 -2.38 0.50 -7.99
N LEU A 81 -3.67 0.86 -8.06
CA LEU A 81 -4.16 2.15 -7.60
C LEU A 81 -4.48 2.06 -6.10
N PRO A 82 -3.70 2.70 -5.21
CA PRO A 82 -3.78 2.48 -3.76
C PRO A 82 -5.15 2.78 -3.14
N ILE A 83 -5.99 3.52 -3.84
CA ILE A 83 -7.32 3.96 -3.36
C ILE A 83 -8.43 3.03 -3.84
N LEU A 84 -8.27 2.43 -5.02
CA LEU A 84 -9.33 1.68 -5.67
C LEU A 84 -9.37 0.22 -5.22
N GLY A 85 -8.22 -0.47 -5.25
CA GLY A 85 -8.13 -1.87 -4.84
C GLY A 85 -8.97 -2.84 -5.68
N SER A 86 -8.78 -4.14 -5.46
CA SER A 86 -9.56 -5.20 -6.10
C SER A 86 -11.06 -5.14 -5.81
N GLY A 87 -11.44 -4.54 -4.67
CA GLY A 87 -12.83 -4.41 -4.25
C GLY A 87 -13.68 -3.56 -5.18
N THR A 88 -13.12 -2.51 -5.79
CA THR A 88 -13.86 -1.62 -6.73
C THR A 88 -14.27 -2.33 -8.01
N VAL A 89 -13.60 -3.40 -8.39
CA VAL A 89 -13.95 -4.21 -9.55
C VAL A 89 -14.78 -5.42 -9.15
N MET A 90 -14.32 -6.17 -8.13
CA MET A 90 -14.95 -7.44 -7.76
C MET A 90 -16.31 -7.26 -7.10
N LEU A 91 -16.52 -6.21 -6.31
CA LEU A 91 -17.80 -5.98 -5.64
C LEU A 91 -18.93 -5.65 -6.64
N PRO A 92 -18.79 -4.67 -7.55
CA PRO A 92 -19.80 -4.41 -8.57
C PRO A 92 -19.99 -5.61 -9.49
N TRP A 93 -18.94 -6.30 -9.88
CA TRP A 93 -19.04 -7.50 -10.72
C TRP A 93 -19.86 -8.59 -10.03
N GLY A 94 -19.58 -8.93 -8.77
CA GLY A 94 -20.35 -9.92 -8.02
C GLY A 94 -21.84 -9.53 -7.89
N ILE A 95 -22.14 -8.24 -7.65
CA ILE A 95 -23.52 -7.74 -7.58
C ILE A 95 -24.21 -7.86 -8.94
N ILE A 96 -23.54 -7.52 -10.03
CA ILE A 96 -24.10 -7.61 -11.39
C ILE A 96 -24.43 -9.07 -11.73
N GLU A 97 -23.58 -10.03 -11.44
CA GLU A 97 -23.82 -11.45 -11.67
C GLU A 97 -25.05 -11.95 -10.89
N ILE A 98 -25.22 -11.52 -9.65
CA ILE A 98 -26.43 -11.83 -8.85
C ILE A 98 -27.70 -11.28 -9.52
N ILE A 99 -27.66 -10.04 -9.98
CA ILE A 99 -28.81 -9.38 -10.65
C ILE A 99 -29.11 -10.06 -12.00
N MET A 100 -28.10 -10.52 -12.72
CA MET A 100 -28.23 -11.23 -14.00
C MET A 100 -28.74 -12.67 -13.84
N GLY A 101 -28.87 -13.16 -12.60
CA GLY A 101 -29.43 -14.47 -12.29
C GLY A 101 -28.37 -15.55 -11.97
N ASP A 102 -27.08 -15.27 -12.13
CA ASP A 102 -26.02 -16.18 -11.69
C ASP A 102 -25.61 -15.89 -10.24
N VAL A 103 -26.53 -16.19 -9.32
CA VAL A 103 -26.33 -15.96 -7.89
C VAL A 103 -25.11 -16.72 -7.36
N THR A 104 -24.86 -17.92 -7.87
CA THR A 104 -23.73 -18.76 -7.43
C THR A 104 -22.40 -18.08 -7.74
N LEU A 105 -22.23 -17.62 -8.98
CA LEU A 105 -21.00 -16.93 -9.39
C LEU A 105 -20.82 -15.62 -8.61
N GLY A 106 -21.88 -14.82 -8.47
CA GLY A 106 -21.81 -13.56 -7.76
C GLY A 106 -21.43 -13.71 -6.29
N VAL A 107 -22.02 -14.68 -5.57
CA VAL A 107 -21.67 -14.99 -4.17
C VAL A 107 -20.23 -15.49 -4.06
N CYS A 108 -19.78 -16.32 -5.00
CA CYS A 108 -18.40 -16.81 -5.04
C CYS A 108 -17.40 -15.65 -5.24
N ILE A 109 -17.68 -14.69 -6.11
CA ILE A 109 -16.83 -13.51 -6.36
C ILE A 109 -16.76 -12.64 -5.10
N ILE A 110 -17.88 -12.37 -4.44
CA ILE A 110 -17.92 -11.59 -3.20
C ILE A 110 -17.19 -12.33 -2.08
N GLY A 111 -17.39 -13.64 -1.97
CA GLY A 111 -16.66 -14.48 -1.00
C GLY A 111 -15.15 -14.45 -1.22
N LEU A 112 -14.70 -14.54 -2.48
CA LEU A 112 -13.28 -14.42 -2.85
C LEU A 112 -12.73 -13.04 -2.49
N LEU A 113 -13.48 -11.97 -2.76
CA LEU A 113 -13.11 -10.61 -2.39
C LEU A 113 -12.91 -10.48 -0.86
N ILE A 114 -13.85 -10.99 -0.08
CA ILE A 114 -13.75 -10.97 1.40
C ILE A 114 -12.51 -11.75 1.85
N PHE A 115 -12.27 -12.93 1.30
CA PHE A 115 -11.10 -13.73 1.61
C PHE A 115 -9.80 -12.99 1.31
N ILE A 116 -9.67 -12.40 0.12
CA ILE A 116 -8.48 -11.63 -0.27
C ILE A 116 -8.29 -10.43 0.66
N SER A 117 -9.36 -9.72 0.99
CA SER A 117 -9.32 -8.58 1.91
C SER A 117 -8.84 -8.97 3.31
N LEU A 118 -9.30 -10.09 3.83
CA LEU A 118 -8.83 -10.63 5.10
C LEU A 118 -7.34 -10.99 5.04
N VAL A 119 -6.91 -11.73 4.01
CA VAL A 119 -5.50 -12.08 3.82
C VAL A 119 -4.63 -10.81 3.75
N ARG A 120 -5.06 -9.81 2.99
CA ARG A 120 -4.36 -8.53 2.86
C ARG A 120 -4.27 -7.80 4.20
N GLN A 121 -5.37 -7.74 4.95
CA GLN A 121 -5.42 -7.09 6.26
C GLN A 121 -4.41 -7.67 7.27
N PHE A 122 -4.15 -8.99 7.21
CA PHE A 122 -3.15 -9.62 8.06
C PHE A 122 -1.72 -9.49 7.52
N LEU A 123 -1.54 -9.56 6.20
CA LEU A 123 -0.22 -9.52 5.58
C LEU A 123 0.36 -8.10 5.48
N GLU A 124 -0.48 -7.11 5.23
CA GLU A 124 -0.05 -5.73 5.01
C GLU A 124 0.83 -5.19 6.15
N PRO A 125 0.40 -5.21 7.44
CA PRO A 125 1.25 -4.71 8.53
C PRO A 125 2.53 -5.53 8.69
N LYS A 126 2.50 -6.82 8.40
CA LYS A 126 3.66 -7.70 8.51
C LYS A 126 4.69 -7.43 7.41
N ILE A 127 4.25 -7.30 6.15
CA ILE A 127 5.15 -7.05 5.01
C ILE A 127 5.72 -5.64 5.09
N VAL A 128 4.88 -4.64 5.36
CA VAL A 128 5.30 -3.25 5.50
C VAL A 128 6.33 -3.12 6.63
N SER A 129 6.07 -3.70 7.81
CA SER A 129 6.99 -3.62 8.95
C SER A 129 8.34 -4.30 8.67
N THR A 130 8.35 -5.44 8.00
CA THR A 130 9.58 -6.16 7.66
C THR A 130 10.47 -5.35 6.72
N HIS A 131 9.88 -4.70 5.73
CA HIS A 131 10.63 -3.89 4.76
C HIS A 131 11.12 -2.56 5.34
N LEU A 132 10.39 -2.02 6.31
CA LEU A 132 10.72 -0.75 6.95
C LEU A 132 11.62 -0.91 8.18
N GLY A 133 11.82 -2.14 8.68
CA GLY A 133 12.61 -2.41 9.89
C GLY A 133 11.94 -1.88 11.16
N ILE A 134 10.62 -1.81 11.18
CA ILE A 134 9.82 -1.33 12.31
C ILE A 134 9.05 -2.52 12.88
N HIS A 135 8.84 -2.52 14.20
CA HIS A 135 8.03 -3.57 14.82
C HIS A 135 6.58 -3.52 14.31
N PRO A 136 5.95 -4.65 13.95
CA PRO A 136 4.59 -4.70 13.39
C PRO A 136 3.54 -3.93 14.18
N LEU A 137 3.67 -3.92 15.50
CA LEU A 137 2.75 -3.23 16.41
C LEU A 137 2.70 -1.71 16.13
N TYR A 138 3.85 -1.07 15.90
CA TYR A 138 3.88 0.37 15.58
C TYR A 138 3.24 0.67 14.23
N THR A 139 3.40 -0.23 13.26
CA THR A 139 2.75 -0.13 11.96
C THR A 139 1.22 -0.22 12.11
N LEU A 140 0.72 -1.20 12.86
CA LEU A 140 -0.72 -1.33 13.14
C LEU A 140 -1.29 -0.10 13.85
N ILE A 141 -0.61 0.41 14.87
CA ILE A 141 -1.04 1.60 15.60
C ILE A 141 -1.08 2.81 14.67
N SER A 142 -0.07 2.99 13.82
CA SER A 142 -0.02 4.11 12.89
C SER A 142 -1.10 4.03 11.80
N MET A 143 -1.40 2.83 11.32
CA MET A 143 -2.52 2.59 10.40
C MET A 143 -3.85 2.93 11.05
N TYR A 144 -4.07 2.47 12.29
CA TYR A 144 -5.29 2.76 13.02
C TYR A 144 -5.48 4.25 13.30
N ILE A 145 -4.43 4.93 13.75
CA ILE A 145 -4.44 6.38 13.97
C ILE A 145 -4.70 7.11 12.65
N GLY A 146 -3.97 6.75 11.59
CA GLY A 146 -4.15 7.31 10.26
C GLY A 146 -5.58 7.17 9.75
N PHE A 147 -6.15 5.97 9.89
CA PHE A 147 -7.55 5.70 9.54
C PHE A 147 -8.53 6.60 10.30
N LYS A 148 -8.32 6.80 11.58
CA LYS A 148 -9.19 7.64 12.41
C LYS A 148 -9.15 9.12 12.03
N PHE A 149 -8.01 9.63 11.51
CA PHE A 149 -7.84 11.02 11.11
C PHE A 149 -8.24 11.29 9.65
N SER A 150 -7.98 10.40 8.73
CA SER A 150 -8.13 10.63 7.29
C SER A 150 -8.81 9.46 6.55
N GLY A 151 -9.47 8.55 7.28
CA GLY A 151 -10.14 7.40 6.69
C GLY A 151 -9.17 6.47 5.94
N ILE A 152 -9.61 5.92 4.82
CA ILE A 152 -8.85 4.94 4.02
C ILE A 152 -7.49 5.51 3.57
N ILE A 153 -7.44 6.79 3.22
CA ILE A 153 -6.18 7.46 2.83
C ILE A 153 -5.20 7.49 4.02
N GLY A 154 -5.71 7.70 5.24
CA GLY A 154 -4.91 7.70 6.46
C GLY A 154 -4.29 6.33 6.79
N LEU A 155 -4.92 5.24 6.37
CA LEU A 155 -4.38 3.89 6.50
C LEU A 155 -3.03 3.73 5.75
N LEU A 156 -2.93 4.34 4.56
CA LEU A 156 -1.70 4.34 3.75
C LEU A 156 -0.68 5.38 4.26
N ILE A 157 -1.15 6.56 4.65
CA ILE A 157 -0.29 7.64 5.08
C ILE A 157 0.25 7.39 6.51
N GLY A 158 -0.50 6.70 7.37
CA GLY A 158 -0.13 6.43 8.75
C GLY A 158 1.27 5.84 8.93
N PRO A 159 1.62 4.72 8.29
CA PRO A 159 2.95 4.14 8.34
C PRO A 159 4.05 5.09 7.82
N ILE A 160 3.77 5.85 6.77
CA ILE A 160 4.72 6.82 6.21
C ILE A 160 5.02 7.93 7.21
N VAL A 161 3.98 8.50 7.84
CA VAL A 161 4.12 9.53 8.87
C VAL A 161 4.86 8.98 10.07
N LEU A 162 4.53 7.77 10.53
CA LEU A 162 5.23 7.13 11.65
C LEU A 162 6.73 7.05 11.37
N ILE A 163 7.13 6.63 10.17
CA ILE A 163 8.54 6.49 9.81
C ILE A 163 9.25 7.84 9.80
N ILE A 164 8.59 8.87 9.25
CA ILE A 164 9.15 10.22 9.25
C ILE A 164 9.38 10.69 10.69
N VAL A 165 8.38 10.49 11.55
CA VAL A 165 8.45 10.85 12.98
C VAL A 165 9.57 10.08 13.68
N MET A 166 9.63 8.76 13.52
CA MET A 166 10.68 7.93 14.12
C MET A 166 12.08 8.31 13.63
N ASN A 167 12.23 8.67 12.36
CA ASN A 167 13.51 9.08 11.78
C ASN A 167 13.98 10.44 12.34
N VAL A 168 13.04 11.37 12.55
CA VAL A 168 13.31 12.66 13.18
C VAL A 168 13.75 12.47 14.65
N PHE A 169 13.00 11.67 15.42
CA PHE A 169 13.31 11.41 16.82
C PHE A 169 14.57 10.55 17.04
N SER A 170 14.83 9.58 16.14
CA SER A 170 16.05 8.76 16.20
C SER A 170 17.31 9.58 15.93
N SER A 171 17.24 10.55 15.02
CA SER A 171 18.35 11.50 14.79
C SER A 171 18.63 12.39 15.99
N SER A 172 17.62 12.69 16.80
CA SER A 172 17.76 13.50 18.03
C SER A 172 18.46 12.71 19.15
N LYS A 173 18.22 11.38 19.27
CA LYS A 173 18.87 10.53 20.28
C LYS A 173 20.36 10.29 20.01
N ALA A 174 20.80 10.38 18.76
CA ALA A 174 22.22 10.26 18.41
C ALA A 174 23.07 11.48 18.87
N ILE A 175 22.44 12.62 19.17
CA ILE A 175 23.12 13.84 19.65
C ILE A 175 23.33 13.81 21.17
N PHE A 176 22.51 13.05 21.93
CA PHE A 176 22.60 12.95 23.40
C PHE A 176 23.53 11.82 23.90
N ARG A 177 24.19 11.10 22.99
CA ARG A 177 25.12 10.01 23.32
C ARG A 177 26.56 10.34 22.91
N ARG A 178 27.00 11.57 23.21
CA ARG A 178 28.41 11.96 23.26
C ARG A 178 28.73 12.61 24.59
#